data_30b78a6376397d17063d83976b283497
#
_entry.id   30b78a6376397d17063d83976b283497
#
_cell.length_a   1.000
_cell.length_b   1.000
_cell.length_c   1.000
_cell.angle_alpha   90.00
_cell.angle_beta   90.00
_cell.angle_gamma   90.00
#
_symmetry.space_group_name_H-M   'P 1'
#
loop_
_entity.id
_entity.type
_entity.pdbx_description
1 polymer ?
#
loop_
_entity_poly.entity_id
_entity_poly.type
_entity_poly.pdbx_seq_one_letter_code
_entity_poly.pdbx_strand_id
1 'polypeptide(L)'
;MRLLTHNMLASNVRGATTGYPLTLEATNWCTKEVELNSDFIRGLLPKIDWRALVAATRAIGLPELLPEEQPPEEEIFADGAADVEGSAIRRIHHALLEVHVQEGSLVCPDTSRCFPINKGIPNMMLHEDEV
;
A
#
# COMPACT_ATOMS: atom_id res chain seq x y z
N MET A 1 4.91 -3.67 7.88
CA MET A 1 4.00 -2.63 7.31
C MET A 1 3.11 -3.26 6.23
N ARG A 2 1.82 -3.15 6.39
CA ARG A 2 0.88 -3.54 5.33
C ARG A 2 0.92 -2.47 4.23
N LEU A 3 0.58 -2.85 3.00
CA LEU A 3 0.50 -1.85 1.92
C LEU A 3 -0.63 -0.83 2.15
N LEU A 4 -1.66 -1.19 2.91
CA LEU A 4 -2.67 -0.22 3.35
C LEU A 4 -2.02 0.93 4.14
N THR A 5 -1.10 0.61 5.05
CA THR A 5 -0.38 1.62 5.83
C THR A 5 0.46 2.52 4.91
N HIS A 6 1.19 1.93 3.97
CA HIS A 6 1.96 2.69 2.96
C HIS A 6 1.07 3.66 2.20
N ASN A 7 -0.13 3.23 1.82
CA ASN A 7 -1.07 4.04 1.05
C ASN A 7 -1.52 5.30 1.82
N MET A 8 -1.52 5.24 3.14
CA MET A 8 -1.97 6.33 4.02
C MET A 8 -0.83 7.21 4.54
N LEU A 9 0.43 6.81 4.35
CA LEU A 9 1.58 7.57 4.86
C LEU A 9 2.04 8.64 3.88
N ALA A 10 2.46 9.78 4.44
CA ALA A 10 3.08 10.87 3.69
C ALA A 10 4.29 11.40 4.47
N SER A 11 5.23 12.03 3.77
CA SER A 11 6.37 12.69 4.38
C SER A 11 6.02 14.12 4.75
N ASN A 12 6.33 14.51 5.99
CA ASN A 12 6.19 15.89 6.48
C ASN A 12 7.55 16.56 6.66
N VAL A 13 8.58 16.03 6.01
CA VAL A 13 9.92 16.61 6.09
C VAL A 13 9.94 18.02 5.48
N ARG A 14 10.76 18.89 6.05
CA ARG A 14 10.94 20.25 5.52
C ARG A 14 11.39 20.18 4.05
N GLY A 15 10.76 20.95 3.21
CA GLY A 15 11.02 20.98 1.76
C GLY A 15 10.13 20.06 0.95
N ALA A 16 9.35 19.17 1.58
CA ALA A 16 8.39 18.37 0.88
C ALA A 16 7.20 19.23 0.45
N THR A 17 6.77 19.08 -0.81
CA THR A 17 5.58 19.75 -1.34
C THR A 17 4.33 19.00 -0.95
N THR A 18 4.20 17.76 -1.40
CA THR A 18 3.09 16.86 -1.03
C THR A 18 3.55 15.74 -0.11
N GLY A 19 4.81 15.29 -0.24
CA GLY A 19 5.35 14.16 0.50
C GLY A 19 4.66 12.84 0.20
N TYR A 20 3.95 12.73 -0.91
CA TYR A 20 3.09 11.59 -1.22
C TYR A 20 3.04 11.30 -2.72
N PRO A 21 2.95 10.04 -3.14
CA PRO A 21 3.15 8.85 -2.31
C PRO A 21 4.63 8.63 -2.00
N LEU A 22 4.91 7.96 -0.89
CA LEU A 22 6.27 7.55 -0.58
C LEU A 22 6.70 6.44 -1.52
N THR A 23 7.93 6.51 -2.02
CA THR A 23 8.48 5.44 -2.85
C THR A 23 8.90 4.28 -1.95
N LEU A 24 8.40 3.09 -2.23
CA LEU A 24 8.68 1.90 -1.44
C LEU A 24 9.87 1.14 -2.01
N GLU A 25 10.86 0.87 -1.17
CA GLU A 25 11.97 -0.02 -1.45
C GLU A 25 11.92 -1.15 -0.43
N ALA A 26 11.46 -2.34 -0.84
CA ALA A 26 11.30 -3.48 0.05
C ALA A 26 12.46 -4.45 -0.15
N THR A 27 13.16 -4.79 0.93
CA THR A 27 14.23 -5.79 0.90
C THR A 27 13.75 -7.14 1.44
N ASN A 28 12.73 -7.13 2.30
CA ASN A 28 12.12 -8.36 2.83
C ASN A 28 10.64 -8.12 3.06
N TRP A 29 9.81 -8.99 2.51
CA TRP A 29 8.37 -8.94 2.69
C TRP A 29 7.79 -10.36 2.76
N CYS A 30 6.60 -10.48 3.34
CA CYS A 30 5.90 -11.75 3.46
C CYS A 30 4.41 -11.56 3.28
N THR A 31 3.69 -12.66 3.19
CA THR A 31 2.23 -12.64 3.16
C THR A 31 1.69 -13.28 4.44
N LYS A 32 0.60 -12.71 4.96
CA LYS A 32 -0.12 -13.25 6.11
C LYS A 32 -1.59 -13.34 5.75
N GLU A 33 -2.15 -14.52 5.80
CA GLU A 33 -3.55 -14.72 5.47
C GLU A 33 -4.47 -13.97 6.45
N VAL A 34 -5.41 -13.22 5.89
CA VAL A 34 -6.41 -12.45 6.65
C VAL A 34 -7.78 -12.77 6.06
N GLU A 35 -8.77 -12.98 6.92
CA GLU A 35 -10.14 -13.23 6.47
C GLU A 35 -10.68 -12.05 5.68
N LEU A 36 -11.25 -12.33 4.51
CA LEU A 36 -11.83 -11.31 3.64
C LEU A 36 -13.12 -10.77 4.24
N ASN A 37 -13.18 -9.43 4.39
CA ASN A 37 -14.37 -8.71 4.78
C ASN A 37 -14.73 -7.73 3.65
N SER A 38 -15.74 -8.07 2.86
CA SER A 38 -16.15 -7.26 1.71
C SER A 38 -16.61 -5.86 2.10
N ASP A 39 -17.29 -5.72 3.22
CA ASP A 39 -17.78 -4.41 3.69
C ASP A 39 -16.62 -3.51 4.09
N PHE A 40 -15.58 -4.08 4.69
CA PHE A 40 -14.38 -3.34 5.04
C PHE A 40 -13.67 -2.82 3.79
N ILE A 41 -13.52 -3.65 2.77
CA ILE A 41 -12.91 -3.25 1.49
C ILE A 41 -13.77 -2.16 0.82
N ARG A 42 -15.09 -2.31 0.85
CA ARG A 42 -16.01 -1.32 0.30
C ARG A 42 -15.85 0.05 0.96
N GLY A 43 -15.64 0.06 2.27
CA GLY A 43 -15.41 1.30 3.02
C GLY A 43 -14.04 1.92 2.77
N LEU A 44 -13.03 1.10 2.45
CA LEU A 44 -11.66 1.57 2.19
C LEU A 44 -11.48 2.18 0.80
N LEU A 45 -12.10 1.59 -0.22
CA LEU A 45 -11.84 1.98 -1.62
C LEU A 45 -11.93 3.47 -1.91
N PRO A 46 -12.93 4.22 -1.39
CA PRO A 46 -12.99 5.67 -1.62
C PRO A 46 -11.81 6.44 -1.02
N LYS A 47 -11.12 5.85 -0.05
CA LYS A 47 -10.01 6.48 0.68
C LYS A 47 -8.64 6.07 0.14
N ILE A 48 -8.58 5.08 -0.74
CA ILE A 48 -7.34 4.52 -1.28
C ILE A 48 -6.91 5.32 -2.52
N ASP A 49 -5.62 5.63 -2.59
CA ASP A 49 -5.00 6.09 -3.82
C ASP A 49 -4.58 4.86 -4.62
N TRP A 50 -5.31 4.60 -5.70
CA TRP A 50 -5.08 3.41 -6.51
C TRP A 50 -3.69 3.40 -7.15
N ARG A 51 -3.23 4.54 -7.66
CA ARG A 51 -1.91 4.64 -8.30
C ARG A 51 -0.79 4.31 -7.32
N ALA A 52 -0.90 4.81 -6.09
CA ALA A 52 0.09 4.53 -5.04
C ALA A 52 0.10 3.05 -4.69
N LEU A 53 -1.07 2.41 -4.61
CA LEU A 53 -1.18 0.98 -4.33
C LEU A 53 -0.55 0.15 -5.44
N VAL A 54 -0.84 0.47 -6.70
CA VAL A 54 -0.25 -0.21 -7.85
C VAL A 54 1.28 -0.04 -7.86
N ALA A 55 1.77 1.17 -7.59
CA ALA A 55 3.21 1.42 -7.51
C ALA A 55 3.86 0.57 -6.42
N ALA A 56 3.21 0.43 -5.27
CA ALA A 56 3.72 -0.39 -4.17
C ALA A 56 3.78 -1.87 -4.53
N THR A 57 2.75 -2.42 -5.17
CA THR A 57 2.75 -3.83 -5.60
C THR A 57 3.83 -4.10 -6.64
N ARG A 58 4.07 -3.16 -7.54
CA ARG A 58 5.15 -3.26 -8.53
C ARG A 58 6.52 -3.21 -7.85
N ALA A 59 6.67 -2.35 -6.86
CA ALA A 59 7.94 -2.18 -6.15
C ALA A 59 8.38 -3.45 -5.42
N ILE A 60 7.45 -4.25 -4.94
CA ILE A 60 7.76 -5.51 -4.25
C ILE A 60 7.86 -6.72 -5.21
N GLY A 61 7.67 -6.51 -6.51
CA GLY A 61 7.80 -7.56 -7.50
C GLY A 61 6.51 -8.30 -7.83
N LEU A 62 5.36 -7.69 -7.59
CA LEU A 62 4.04 -8.25 -7.92
C LEU A 62 3.30 -7.37 -8.94
N PRO A 63 3.87 -7.14 -10.14
CA PRO A 63 3.28 -6.17 -11.09
C PRO A 63 1.94 -6.63 -11.67
N GLU A 64 1.63 -7.92 -11.60
CA GLU A 64 0.40 -8.47 -12.16
C GLU A 64 -0.71 -8.63 -11.12
N LEU A 65 -0.44 -8.30 -9.85
CA LEU A 65 -1.44 -8.46 -8.79
C LEU A 65 -2.65 -7.54 -9.01
N LEU A 66 -2.40 -6.30 -9.40
CA LEU A 66 -3.45 -5.32 -9.63
C LEU A 66 -3.34 -4.72 -11.04
N PRO A 67 -4.48 -4.42 -11.69
CA PRO A 67 -4.47 -3.70 -12.95
C PRO A 67 -4.05 -2.24 -12.74
N GLU A 68 -3.59 -1.60 -13.81
CA GLU A 68 -3.16 -0.20 -13.76
C GLU A 68 -4.31 0.73 -13.36
N GLU A 69 -5.52 0.45 -13.83
CA GLU A 69 -6.70 1.22 -13.49
C GLU A 69 -7.60 0.44 -12.51
N GLN A 70 -8.20 1.16 -11.58
CA GLN A 70 -9.12 0.57 -10.63
C GLN A 70 -10.33 -0.03 -11.35
N PRO A 71 -10.66 -1.32 -11.12
CA PRO A 71 -11.86 -1.91 -11.68
C PRO A 71 -13.13 -1.20 -11.18
N PRO A 72 -14.23 -1.23 -11.94
CA PRO A 72 -15.49 -0.65 -11.49
C PRO A 72 -16.04 -1.39 -10.27
N GLU A 73 -16.79 -0.67 -9.43
CA GLU A 73 -17.36 -1.25 -8.20
C GLU A 73 -18.26 -2.45 -8.48
N GLU A 74 -19.01 -2.42 -9.57
CA GLU A 74 -19.89 -3.52 -9.96
C GLU A 74 -19.12 -4.82 -10.17
N GLU A 75 -17.90 -4.73 -10.69
CA GLU A 75 -17.03 -5.90 -10.87
C GLU A 75 -16.43 -6.36 -9.55
N ILE A 76 -15.94 -5.41 -8.74
CA ILE A 76 -15.29 -5.72 -7.47
C ILE A 76 -16.28 -6.38 -6.50
N PHE A 77 -17.47 -5.85 -6.40
CA PHE A 77 -18.50 -6.31 -5.46
C PHE A 77 -19.63 -7.11 -6.11
N ALA A 78 -19.35 -7.76 -7.24
CA ALA A 78 -20.30 -8.67 -7.86
C ALA A 78 -20.69 -9.80 -6.91
N ASP A 79 -21.92 -10.29 -7.04
CA ASP A 79 -22.40 -11.40 -6.21
C ASP A 79 -21.51 -12.63 -6.38
N GLY A 80 -21.05 -13.18 -5.25
CA GLY A 80 -20.17 -14.35 -5.24
C GLY A 80 -18.71 -14.07 -5.59
N ALA A 81 -18.32 -12.82 -5.89
CA ALA A 81 -16.94 -12.50 -6.23
C ALA A 81 -15.97 -12.84 -5.10
N ALA A 82 -16.38 -12.67 -3.85
CA ALA A 82 -15.53 -12.97 -2.68
C ALA A 82 -15.17 -14.45 -2.59
N ASP A 83 -15.94 -15.34 -3.21
CA ASP A 83 -15.71 -16.79 -3.20
C ASP A 83 -14.92 -17.27 -4.42
N VAL A 84 -14.58 -16.36 -5.33
CA VAL A 84 -13.84 -16.69 -6.56
C VAL A 84 -12.37 -16.36 -6.39
N GLU A 85 -11.51 -17.36 -6.49
CA GLU A 85 -10.06 -17.17 -6.44
C GLU A 85 -9.62 -16.29 -7.60
N GLY A 86 -8.75 -15.30 -7.30
CA GLY A 86 -8.25 -14.38 -8.31
C GLY A 86 -9.22 -13.28 -8.73
N SER A 87 -10.38 -13.16 -8.07
CA SER A 87 -11.32 -12.07 -8.32
C SER A 87 -10.73 -10.72 -7.91
N ALA A 88 -11.28 -9.63 -8.45
CA ALA A 88 -10.79 -8.28 -8.17
C ALA A 88 -10.79 -7.97 -6.67
N ILE A 89 -11.87 -8.32 -5.95
CA ILE A 89 -11.95 -8.07 -4.51
C ILE A 89 -10.89 -8.84 -3.72
N ARG A 90 -10.61 -10.09 -4.10
CA ARG A 90 -9.58 -10.90 -3.43
C ARG A 90 -8.18 -10.37 -3.71
N ARG A 91 -7.91 -9.91 -4.91
CA ARG A 91 -6.61 -9.29 -5.26
C ARG A 91 -6.39 -7.99 -4.49
N ILE A 92 -7.42 -7.16 -4.38
CA ILE A 92 -7.35 -5.90 -3.63
C ILE A 92 -7.14 -6.20 -2.14
N HIS A 93 -7.90 -7.13 -1.58
CA HIS A 93 -7.75 -7.57 -0.20
C HIS A 93 -6.32 -8.09 0.06
N HIS A 94 -5.81 -8.94 -0.81
CA HIS A 94 -4.46 -9.47 -0.69
C HIS A 94 -3.42 -8.34 -0.70
N ALA A 95 -3.52 -7.43 -1.66
CA ALA A 95 -2.58 -6.31 -1.77
C ALA A 95 -2.60 -5.42 -0.54
N LEU A 96 -3.77 -5.06 -0.04
CA LEU A 96 -3.90 -4.12 1.07
C LEU A 96 -3.56 -4.72 2.44
N LEU A 97 -4.01 -5.94 2.71
CA LEU A 97 -4.05 -6.49 4.07
C LEU A 97 -3.15 -7.69 4.30
N GLU A 98 -2.83 -8.45 3.25
CA GLU A 98 -2.06 -9.68 3.40
C GLU A 98 -0.58 -9.54 3.10
N VAL A 99 -0.19 -8.54 2.30
CA VAL A 99 1.21 -8.27 1.99
C VAL A 99 1.82 -7.37 3.07
N HIS A 100 2.89 -7.85 3.70
CA HIS A 100 3.58 -7.15 4.77
C HIS A 100 5.04 -6.92 4.41
N VAL A 101 5.49 -5.67 4.41
CA VAL A 101 6.90 -5.33 4.25
C VAL A 101 7.56 -5.38 5.63
N GLN A 102 8.56 -6.23 5.78
CA GLN A 102 9.27 -6.42 7.05
C GLN A 102 10.50 -5.54 7.15
N GLU A 103 11.26 -5.43 6.06
CA GLU A 103 12.47 -4.63 5.99
C GLU A 103 12.50 -3.86 4.68
N GLY A 104 13.03 -2.65 4.74
CA GLY A 104 13.16 -1.79 3.58
C GLY A 104 13.20 -0.33 3.95
N SER A 105 12.78 0.52 3.03
CA SER A 105 12.71 1.96 3.25
C SER A 105 11.58 2.60 2.46
N LEU A 106 11.15 3.75 2.96
CA LEU A 106 10.22 4.64 2.27
C LEU A 106 10.99 5.92 1.94
N VAL A 107 10.82 6.42 0.73
CA VAL A 107 11.55 7.59 0.25
C VAL A 107 10.59 8.72 -0.12
N CYS A 108 10.83 9.90 0.44
CA CYS A 108 10.04 11.09 0.11
C CYS A 108 10.24 11.44 -1.37
N PRO A 109 9.17 11.59 -2.16
CA PRO A 109 9.29 11.87 -3.59
C PRO A 109 9.85 13.27 -3.88
N ASP A 110 9.75 14.19 -2.94
CA ASP A 110 10.16 15.59 -3.14
C ASP A 110 11.59 15.86 -2.69
N THR A 111 12.04 15.21 -1.61
CA THR A 111 13.32 15.52 -0.96
C THR A 111 14.30 14.36 -0.93
N SER A 112 13.86 13.16 -1.30
CA SER A 112 14.64 11.92 -1.21
C SER A 112 15.00 11.50 0.22
N ARG A 113 14.32 12.06 1.23
CA ARG A 113 14.49 11.65 2.63
C ARG A 113 14.04 10.19 2.78
N CYS A 114 14.91 9.35 3.34
CA CYS A 114 14.62 7.93 3.55
C CYS A 114 14.10 7.69 4.97
N PHE A 115 13.05 6.88 5.07
CA PHE A 115 12.49 6.44 6.35
C PHE A 115 12.61 4.91 6.41
N PRO A 116 13.35 4.36 7.38
CA PRO A 116 13.57 2.91 7.43
C PRO A 116 12.33 2.15 7.90
N ILE A 117 12.19 0.92 7.39
CA ILE A 117 11.20 -0.05 7.85
C ILE A 117 11.97 -1.18 8.51
N ASN A 118 11.76 -1.41 9.81
CA ASN A 118 12.40 -2.48 10.56
C ASN A 118 11.34 -3.31 11.26
N LYS A 119 11.38 -4.62 11.10
CA LYS A 119 10.43 -5.55 11.72
C LYS A 119 8.97 -5.17 11.45
N GLY A 120 8.71 -4.71 10.23
CA GLY A 120 7.38 -4.31 9.81
C GLY A 120 6.93 -2.92 10.28
N ILE A 121 7.80 -2.17 10.94
CA ILE A 121 7.44 -0.86 11.52
C ILE A 121 8.19 0.24 10.76
N PRO A 122 7.48 1.12 10.03
CA PRO A 122 8.11 2.28 9.41
C PRO A 122 8.41 3.35 10.47
N ASN A 123 9.63 3.88 10.45
CA ASN A 123 10.04 4.94 11.36
C ASN A 123 9.97 6.29 10.61
N MET A 124 8.92 7.06 10.90
CA MET A 124 8.66 8.36 10.27
C MET A 124 9.12 9.54 11.12
N MET A 125 9.94 9.30 12.13
CA MET A 125 10.44 10.37 13.01
C MET A 125 11.36 11.32 12.25
N LEU A 126 11.19 12.62 12.51
CA LEU A 126 12.00 13.67 11.93
C LEU A 126 12.88 14.29 13.02
N HIS A 127 14.07 14.78 12.63
CA HIS A 127 14.91 15.60 13.50
C HIS A 127 14.35 17.03 13.54
N GLU A 128 14.78 17.83 14.54
CA GLU A 128 14.31 19.21 14.70
C GLU A 128 14.55 20.08 13.47
N ASP A 129 15.66 19.88 12.78
CA ASP A 129 16.01 20.63 11.58
C ASP A 129 15.24 20.18 10.33
N GLU A 130 14.46 19.11 10.43
CA GLU A 130 13.65 18.58 9.33
C GLU A 130 12.16 18.94 9.42
N VAL A 131 11.77 19.63 10.46
CA VAL A 131 10.36 20.02 10.64
C VAL A 131 10.05 21.42 10.13
#